data_4e571cc1feefe3fa40b014ccba885054
#
_entry.id   4e571cc1feefe3fa40b014ccba885054
#
_cell.length_a   1.000
_cell.length_b   1.000
_cell.length_c   1.000
_cell.angle_alpha   90.00
_cell.angle_beta   90.00
_cell.angle_gamma   90.00
#
_symmetry.space_group_name_H-M   'P 1'
#
loop_
_entity.id
_entity.type
_entity.pdbx_description
1 polymer ?
#
loop_
_entity_poly.entity_id
_entity_poly.type
_entity_poly.pdbx_seq_one_letter_code
_entity_poly.pdbx_strand_id
1 'polypeptide(L)'
;MGDLYSDDLLRLAEGDTRPDFDDTAFFDAAGMVYNAGRFDASMLNTPEARKMIAETLRILKTGIDAGLPVEVPEVVRYALENNAFIFSGFKAFHTLREVGLSLLTDKGEIKPFETFRHDVENVNKRYNHNYLYAEYNHAVGASLMASRWHQIEADGDKYDLQYRTAQDDRVREDHAILHGTTLPPSDPF
;
A
#
# COMPACT_ATOMS: atom_id res chain seq x y z
N MET A 1 6.99 -14.55 29.73
CA MET A 1 6.18 -14.43 28.51
C MET A 1 7.00 -13.58 27.57
N GLY A 2 7.69 -14.19 26.60
CA GLY A 2 8.57 -13.47 25.68
C GLY A 2 7.76 -12.51 24.80
N ASP A 3 8.39 -11.43 24.45
CA ASP A 3 7.84 -10.36 23.66
C ASP A 3 7.61 -10.85 22.21
N LEU A 4 6.46 -11.48 21.97
CA LEU A 4 6.04 -12.00 20.64
C LEU A 4 6.01 -10.89 19.55
N TYR A 5 6.13 -9.63 19.96
CA TYR A 5 6.13 -8.49 19.06
C TYR A 5 7.51 -8.14 18.48
N SER A 6 8.59 -8.42 19.20
CA SER A 6 9.92 -7.97 18.79
C SER A 6 10.49 -8.83 17.65
N ASP A 7 10.28 -10.14 17.68
CA ASP A 7 10.92 -11.05 16.71
C ASP A 7 10.30 -10.97 15.31
N ASP A 8 8.98 -10.79 15.22
CA ASP A 8 8.30 -10.67 13.92
C ASP A 8 8.52 -9.30 13.28
N LEU A 9 8.57 -8.23 14.09
CA LEU A 9 8.92 -6.89 13.61
C LEU A 9 10.40 -6.78 13.23
N LEU A 10 11.29 -7.49 13.93
CA LEU A 10 12.71 -7.57 13.58
C LEU A 10 12.91 -8.34 12.27
N ARG A 11 12.17 -9.42 12.02
CA ARG A 11 12.19 -10.15 10.74
C ARG A 11 11.71 -9.28 9.58
N LEU A 12 10.76 -8.37 9.79
CA LEU A 12 10.32 -7.39 8.80
C LEU A 12 11.39 -6.33 8.52
N ALA A 13 12.22 -6.01 9.51
CA ALA A 13 13.30 -5.03 9.38
C ALA A 13 14.57 -5.61 8.75
N GLU A 14 14.81 -6.93 8.84
CA GLU A 14 16.01 -7.59 8.31
C GLU A 14 15.95 -7.94 6.82
N GLY A 15 14.77 -7.87 6.20
CA GLY A 15 14.57 -8.12 4.77
C GLY A 15 14.50 -6.84 3.97
N ASP A 16 15.61 -6.16 3.69
CA ASP A 16 15.69 -5.00 2.78
C ASP A 16 15.55 -5.43 1.29
N THR A 17 14.58 -6.28 1.01
CA THR A 17 14.17 -6.59 -0.36
C THR A 17 13.09 -5.59 -0.78
N ARG A 18 13.55 -4.43 -1.29
CA ARG A 18 12.63 -3.50 -1.94
C ARG A 18 11.94 -4.21 -3.10
N PRO A 19 10.60 -4.10 -3.20
CA PRO A 19 9.89 -4.69 -4.32
C PRO A 19 10.35 -4.05 -5.63
N ASP A 20 10.65 -4.90 -6.62
CA ASP A 20 11.02 -4.48 -7.96
C ASP A 20 9.77 -4.22 -8.79
N PHE A 21 9.55 -2.95 -9.13
CA PHE A 21 8.43 -2.50 -9.96
C PHE A 21 8.89 -2.46 -11.43
N ASP A 22 8.11 -3.08 -12.32
CA ASP A 22 8.34 -2.98 -13.76
C ASP A 22 8.01 -1.57 -14.28
N ASP A 23 9.04 -0.73 -14.37
CA ASP A 23 8.92 0.65 -14.84
C ASP A 23 8.32 0.76 -16.25
N THR A 24 8.40 -0.30 -17.08
CA THR A 24 7.77 -0.29 -18.41
C THR A 24 6.26 -0.18 -18.31
N ALA A 25 5.64 -0.74 -17.27
CA ALA A 25 4.21 -0.60 -17.04
C ALA A 25 3.79 0.85 -16.78
N PHE A 26 4.62 1.61 -16.06
CA PHE A 26 4.38 3.04 -15.83
C PHE A 26 4.60 3.85 -17.11
N PHE A 27 5.73 3.65 -17.82
CA PHE A 27 6.05 4.45 -19.00
C PHE A 27 5.11 4.19 -20.17
N ASP A 28 4.61 2.94 -20.33
CA ASP A 28 3.55 2.63 -21.30
C ASP A 28 2.27 3.43 -20.99
N ALA A 29 1.84 3.46 -19.73
CA ALA A 29 0.67 4.21 -19.29
C ALA A 29 0.87 5.73 -19.41
N ALA A 30 2.06 6.26 -19.09
CA ALA A 30 2.39 7.67 -19.26
C ALA A 30 2.41 8.05 -20.76
N GLY A 31 2.95 7.19 -21.62
CA GLY A 31 2.93 7.37 -23.08
C GLY A 31 1.51 7.40 -23.65
N MET A 32 0.61 6.56 -23.13
CA MET A 32 -0.81 6.57 -23.49
C MET A 32 -1.45 7.94 -23.14
N VAL A 33 -1.18 8.47 -21.94
CA VAL A 33 -1.67 9.81 -21.52
C VAL A 33 -1.10 10.90 -22.42
N TYR A 34 0.19 10.83 -22.75
CA TYR A 34 0.84 11.80 -23.66
C TYR A 34 0.19 11.81 -25.06
N ASN A 35 -0.01 10.62 -25.64
CA ASN A 35 -0.60 10.47 -26.97
C ASN A 35 -2.06 10.97 -27.02
N ALA A 36 -2.79 10.83 -25.92
CA ALA A 36 -4.14 11.37 -25.78
C ALA A 36 -4.19 12.90 -25.54
N GLY A 37 -3.06 13.49 -25.13
CA GLY A 37 -2.96 14.92 -24.78
C GLY A 37 -3.75 15.31 -23.52
N ARG A 38 -4.24 14.35 -22.77
CA ARG A 38 -5.04 14.54 -21.54
C ARG A 38 -5.07 13.27 -20.71
N PHE A 39 -5.51 13.40 -19.48
CA PHE A 39 -5.90 12.27 -18.63
C PHE A 39 -7.36 12.43 -18.17
N ASP A 40 -8.12 11.36 -18.22
CA ASP A 40 -9.41 11.22 -17.55
C ASP A 40 -9.57 9.82 -16.92
N ALA A 41 -10.50 9.67 -15.98
CA ALA A 41 -10.65 8.43 -15.22
C ALA A 41 -11.00 7.20 -16.08
N SER A 42 -11.63 7.39 -17.26
CA SER A 42 -11.98 6.28 -18.16
C SER A 42 -10.73 5.59 -18.74
N MET A 43 -9.61 6.30 -18.77
CA MET A 43 -8.32 5.79 -19.25
C MET A 43 -7.73 4.69 -18.37
N LEU A 44 -8.21 4.54 -17.13
CA LEU A 44 -7.86 3.39 -16.27
C LEU A 44 -8.30 2.05 -16.86
N ASN A 45 -9.23 2.05 -17.81
CA ASN A 45 -9.68 0.85 -18.49
C ASN A 45 -8.81 0.44 -19.70
N THR A 46 -7.81 1.25 -20.08
CA THR A 46 -6.89 0.90 -21.16
C THR A 46 -5.95 -0.24 -20.76
N PRO A 47 -5.42 -1.00 -21.73
CA PRO A 47 -4.48 -2.08 -21.46
C PRO A 47 -3.24 -1.61 -20.69
N GLU A 48 -2.71 -0.43 -21.02
CA GLU A 48 -1.51 0.16 -20.40
C GLU A 48 -1.75 0.49 -18.93
N ALA A 49 -2.87 1.17 -18.62
CA ALA A 49 -3.22 1.48 -17.24
C ALA A 49 -3.53 0.23 -16.41
N ARG A 50 -4.21 -0.76 -17.01
CA ARG A 50 -4.46 -2.05 -16.35
C ARG A 50 -3.18 -2.82 -16.05
N LYS A 51 -2.17 -2.77 -16.94
CA LYS A 51 -0.85 -3.36 -16.70
C LYS A 51 -0.18 -2.72 -15.49
N MET A 52 -0.22 -1.39 -15.38
CA MET A 52 0.33 -0.65 -14.23
C MET A 52 -0.42 -0.99 -12.92
N ILE A 53 -1.75 -1.10 -12.95
CA ILE A 53 -2.57 -1.52 -11.80
C ILE A 53 -2.20 -2.94 -11.39
N ALA A 54 -2.09 -3.86 -12.34
CA ALA A 54 -1.74 -5.25 -12.09
C ALA A 54 -0.35 -5.39 -11.47
N GLU A 55 0.61 -4.58 -11.89
CA GLU A 55 1.97 -4.60 -11.35
C GLU A 55 2.01 -4.11 -9.90
N THR A 56 1.31 -3.01 -9.57
CA THR A 56 1.15 -2.57 -8.18
C THR A 56 0.49 -3.67 -7.33
N LEU A 57 -0.59 -4.27 -7.83
CA LEU A 57 -1.29 -5.35 -7.14
C LEU A 57 -0.39 -6.57 -6.90
N ARG A 58 0.41 -6.96 -7.91
CA ARG A 58 1.38 -8.06 -7.78
C ARG A 58 2.31 -7.84 -6.59
N ILE A 59 2.86 -6.65 -6.47
CA ILE A 59 3.78 -6.30 -5.37
C ILE A 59 3.06 -6.32 -4.02
N LEU A 60 1.87 -5.73 -3.93
CA LEU A 60 1.10 -5.73 -2.68
C LEU A 60 0.68 -7.15 -2.27
N LYS A 61 0.36 -8.01 -3.23
CA LYS A 61 0.06 -9.43 -2.94
C LYS A 61 1.27 -10.18 -2.39
N THR A 62 2.48 -9.92 -2.90
CA THR A 62 3.69 -10.50 -2.28
C THR A 62 3.90 -10.03 -0.84
N GLY A 63 3.53 -8.78 -0.52
CA GLY A 63 3.52 -8.28 0.86
C GLY A 63 2.45 -8.97 1.73
N ILE A 64 1.25 -9.17 1.19
CA ILE A 64 0.19 -9.93 1.88
C ILE A 64 0.66 -11.35 2.17
N ASP A 65 1.23 -12.05 1.19
CA ASP A 65 1.73 -13.41 1.35
C ASP A 65 2.86 -13.50 2.37
N ALA A 66 3.75 -12.49 2.44
CA ALA A 66 4.81 -12.43 3.42
C ALA A 66 4.31 -12.21 4.85
N GLY A 67 3.17 -11.51 5.02
CA GLY A 67 2.57 -11.23 6.34
C GLY A 67 1.57 -12.30 6.81
N LEU A 68 1.04 -13.13 5.91
CA LEU A 68 0.06 -14.16 6.27
C LEU A 68 0.74 -15.47 6.63
N PRO A 69 0.32 -16.15 7.72
CA PRO A 69 0.72 -17.53 7.98
C PRO A 69 0.17 -18.47 6.89
N VAL A 70 0.77 -19.66 6.78
CA VAL A 70 0.37 -20.68 5.79
C VAL A 70 -1.11 -21.07 5.93
N GLU A 71 -1.58 -21.18 7.16
CA GLU A 71 -2.96 -21.52 7.49
C GLU A 71 -3.74 -20.28 7.94
N VAL A 72 -4.37 -19.59 6.99
CA VAL A 72 -5.27 -18.47 7.24
C VAL A 72 -6.60 -18.73 6.52
N PRO A 73 -7.76 -18.37 7.10
CA PRO A 73 -9.03 -18.49 6.40
C PRO A 73 -9.05 -17.74 5.07
N GLU A 74 -9.61 -18.36 4.05
CA GLU A 74 -9.68 -17.81 2.70
C GLU A 74 -10.39 -16.44 2.68
N VAL A 75 -11.40 -16.25 3.54
CA VAL A 75 -12.11 -14.96 3.66
C VAL A 75 -11.21 -13.81 4.08
N VAL A 76 -10.23 -14.06 4.96
CA VAL A 76 -9.26 -13.03 5.39
C VAL A 76 -8.32 -12.69 4.24
N ARG A 77 -7.78 -13.69 3.56
CA ARG A 77 -6.93 -13.50 2.37
C ARG A 77 -7.69 -12.73 1.30
N TYR A 78 -8.92 -13.15 0.97
CA TYR A 78 -9.73 -12.48 -0.03
C TYR A 78 -9.98 -11.01 0.31
N ALA A 79 -10.31 -10.68 1.55
CA ALA A 79 -10.54 -9.31 1.97
C ALA A 79 -9.28 -8.43 1.80
N LEU A 80 -8.11 -8.94 2.18
CA LEU A 80 -6.83 -8.22 2.01
C LEU A 80 -6.49 -8.01 0.53
N GLU A 81 -6.61 -9.04 -0.31
CA GLU A 81 -6.34 -8.95 -1.74
C GLU A 81 -7.32 -8.02 -2.45
N ASN A 82 -8.60 -8.04 -2.08
CA ASN A 82 -9.60 -7.11 -2.62
C ASN A 82 -9.28 -5.65 -2.25
N ASN A 83 -8.87 -5.39 -1.01
CA ASN A 83 -8.43 -4.07 -0.60
C ASN A 83 -7.19 -3.61 -1.37
N ALA A 84 -6.21 -4.49 -1.56
CA ALA A 84 -5.02 -4.21 -2.37
C ALA A 84 -5.38 -3.90 -3.84
N PHE A 85 -6.36 -4.61 -4.42
CA PHE A 85 -6.84 -4.34 -5.77
C PHE A 85 -7.47 -2.95 -5.89
N ILE A 86 -8.38 -2.60 -4.96
CA ILE A 86 -9.03 -1.28 -4.93
C ILE A 86 -7.97 -0.18 -4.76
N PHE A 87 -7.03 -0.37 -3.82
CA PHE A 87 -5.95 0.57 -3.60
C PHE A 87 -5.08 0.76 -4.85
N SER A 88 -4.73 -0.32 -5.56
CA SER A 88 -3.93 -0.26 -6.79
C SER A 88 -4.62 0.58 -7.88
N GLY A 89 -5.94 0.47 -8.00
CA GLY A 89 -6.73 1.32 -8.90
C GLY A 89 -6.69 2.81 -8.52
N PHE A 90 -6.87 3.15 -7.25
CA PHE A 90 -6.77 4.53 -6.78
C PHE A 90 -5.35 5.09 -6.94
N LYS A 91 -4.33 4.30 -6.63
CA LYS A 91 -2.94 4.70 -6.84
C LYS A 91 -2.66 5.02 -8.31
N ALA A 92 -3.08 4.14 -9.22
CA ALA A 92 -2.92 4.38 -10.66
C ALA A 92 -3.64 5.65 -11.11
N PHE A 93 -4.87 5.90 -10.63
CA PHE A 93 -5.59 7.14 -10.90
C PHE A 93 -4.79 8.38 -10.47
N HIS A 94 -4.30 8.41 -9.23
CA HIS A 94 -3.55 9.55 -8.73
C HIS A 94 -2.23 9.75 -9.48
N THR A 95 -1.51 8.66 -9.75
CA THR A 95 -0.25 8.70 -10.50
C THR A 95 -0.46 9.23 -11.93
N LEU A 96 -1.42 8.69 -12.66
CA LEU A 96 -1.70 9.11 -14.05
C LEU A 96 -2.34 10.50 -14.12
N ARG A 97 -3.05 10.93 -13.07
CA ARG A 97 -3.49 12.33 -12.96
C ARG A 97 -2.29 13.28 -12.85
N GLU A 98 -1.26 12.96 -12.04
CA GLU A 98 -0.05 13.78 -11.98
C GLU A 98 0.73 13.76 -13.31
N VAL A 99 0.79 12.61 -13.98
CA VAL A 99 1.31 12.50 -15.35
C VAL A 99 0.56 13.44 -16.27
N GLY A 100 -0.78 13.48 -16.21
CA GLY A 100 -1.61 14.40 -16.98
C GLY A 100 -1.33 15.87 -16.70
N LEU A 101 -1.07 16.23 -15.43
CA LEU A 101 -0.69 17.59 -15.05
C LEU A 101 0.70 17.99 -15.58
N SER A 102 1.58 17.02 -15.85
CA SER A 102 2.92 17.24 -16.41
C SER A 102 2.92 17.45 -17.93
N LEU A 103 1.79 17.27 -18.63
CA LEU A 103 1.69 17.39 -20.09
C LEU A 103 1.97 18.80 -20.62
N LEU A 104 1.55 19.83 -19.89
CA LEU A 104 1.50 21.18 -20.40
C LEU A 104 2.68 22.03 -19.91
N THR A 105 3.13 22.94 -20.80
CA THR A 105 4.01 24.05 -20.43
C THR A 105 3.21 25.11 -19.65
N ASP A 106 3.90 26.08 -19.06
CA ASP A 106 3.27 27.27 -18.41
C ASP A 106 2.38 28.08 -19.37
N LYS A 107 2.59 27.92 -20.68
CA LYS A 107 1.79 28.57 -21.73
C LYS A 107 0.58 27.74 -22.18
N GLY A 108 0.38 26.55 -21.60
CA GLY A 108 -0.73 25.64 -21.95
C GLY A 108 -0.50 24.83 -23.23
N GLU A 109 0.73 24.79 -23.76
CA GLU A 109 1.10 23.95 -24.90
C GLU A 109 1.57 22.59 -24.46
N ILE A 110 1.34 21.53 -25.25
CA ILE A 110 1.86 20.19 -24.96
C ILE A 110 3.40 20.23 -25.04
N LYS A 111 4.06 19.75 -23.98
CA LYS A 111 5.54 19.66 -23.91
C LYS A 111 6.08 18.72 -24.98
N PRO A 112 7.30 18.96 -25.51
CA PRO A 112 8.01 17.96 -26.30
C PRO A 112 8.16 16.65 -25.49
N PHE A 113 8.07 15.51 -26.18
CA PHE A 113 8.04 14.19 -25.53
C PHE A 113 9.21 13.95 -24.57
N GLU A 114 10.43 14.34 -24.95
CA GLU A 114 11.62 14.16 -24.09
C GLU A 114 11.53 14.99 -22.79
N THR A 115 11.00 16.21 -22.86
CA THR A 115 10.78 17.04 -21.67
C THR A 115 9.72 16.42 -20.77
N PHE A 116 8.61 15.98 -21.35
CA PHE A 116 7.56 15.29 -20.62
C PHE A 116 8.09 14.01 -19.96
N ARG A 117 8.84 13.18 -20.69
CA ARG A 117 9.43 11.94 -20.18
C ARG A 117 10.30 12.19 -18.95
N HIS A 118 11.16 13.23 -19.00
CA HIS A 118 12.01 13.61 -17.88
C HIS A 118 11.17 14.02 -16.64
N ASP A 119 10.09 14.81 -16.86
CA ASP A 119 9.23 15.25 -15.77
C ASP A 119 8.51 14.07 -15.09
N VAL A 120 8.03 13.11 -15.87
CA VAL A 120 7.32 11.93 -15.32
C VAL A 120 8.25 10.90 -14.67
N GLU A 121 9.56 10.90 -14.92
CA GLU A 121 10.51 10.10 -14.17
C GLU A 121 10.46 10.39 -12.66
N ASN A 122 10.26 11.65 -12.28
CA ASN A 122 10.10 12.04 -10.89
C ASN A 122 8.78 11.54 -10.28
N VAL A 123 7.71 11.49 -11.10
CA VAL A 123 6.43 10.90 -10.70
C VAL A 123 6.61 9.39 -10.45
N ASN A 124 7.26 8.69 -11.39
CA ASN A 124 7.56 7.26 -11.25
C ASN A 124 8.35 6.97 -9.98
N LYS A 125 9.46 7.67 -9.77
CA LYS A 125 10.32 7.49 -8.59
C LYS A 125 9.55 7.69 -7.29
N ARG A 126 8.68 8.69 -7.22
CA ARG A 126 7.90 8.97 -6.01
C ARG A 126 6.84 7.89 -5.75
N TYR A 127 6.03 7.56 -6.74
CA TYR A 127 4.89 6.66 -6.56
C TYR A 127 5.29 5.17 -6.58
N ASN A 128 6.14 4.78 -7.53
CA ASN A 128 6.40 3.36 -7.80
C ASN A 128 7.68 2.83 -7.14
N HIS A 129 8.52 3.70 -6.58
CA HIS A 129 9.69 3.27 -5.80
C HIS A 129 9.58 3.69 -4.34
N ASN A 130 9.40 4.99 -4.04
CA ASN A 130 9.40 5.45 -2.65
C ASN A 130 8.13 5.07 -1.89
N TYR A 131 6.95 5.41 -2.44
CA TYR A 131 5.69 5.11 -1.76
C TYR A 131 5.37 3.63 -1.79
N LEU A 132 5.64 2.95 -2.91
CA LEU A 132 5.35 1.52 -3.03
C LEU A 132 6.09 0.66 -2.02
N TYR A 133 7.31 1.04 -1.64
CA TYR A 133 8.03 0.36 -0.56
C TYR A 133 7.31 0.48 0.79
N ALA A 134 6.83 1.68 1.13
CA ALA A 134 6.05 1.88 2.35
C ALA A 134 4.70 1.14 2.31
N GLU A 135 4.04 1.13 1.16
CA GLU A 135 2.79 0.43 0.92
C GLU A 135 2.95 -1.10 1.01
N TYR A 136 4.05 -1.64 0.49
CA TYR A 136 4.42 -3.04 0.64
C TYR A 136 4.60 -3.43 2.12
N ASN A 137 5.38 -2.65 2.86
CA ASN A 137 5.58 -2.88 4.30
C ASN A 137 4.27 -2.78 5.08
N HIS A 138 3.39 -1.84 4.69
CA HIS A 138 2.04 -1.75 5.27
C HIS A 138 1.21 -3.00 4.96
N ALA A 139 1.26 -3.52 3.74
CA ALA A 139 0.55 -4.74 3.37
C ALA A 139 1.02 -5.94 4.20
N VAL A 140 2.33 -6.09 4.43
CA VAL A 140 2.90 -7.13 5.31
C VAL A 140 2.37 -6.99 6.73
N GLY A 141 2.49 -5.80 7.32
CA GLY A 141 2.05 -5.55 8.70
C GLY A 141 0.53 -5.72 8.89
N ALA A 142 -0.27 -5.20 7.95
CA ALA A 142 -1.72 -5.32 7.98
C ALA A 142 -2.17 -6.79 7.88
N SER A 143 -1.50 -7.59 7.05
CA SER A 143 -1.80 -9.02 6.87
C SER A 143 -1.48 -9.81 8.14
N LEU A 144 -0.34 -9.57 8.76
CA LEU A 144 0.03 -10.17 10.04
C LEU A 144 -1.00 -9.82 11.13
N MET A 145 -1.41 -8.56 11.21
CA MET A 145 -2.40 -8.11 12.19
C MET A 145 -3.79 -8.70 11.93
N ALA A 146 -4.23 -8.79 10.67
CA ALA A 146 -5.50 -9.40 10.31
C ALA A 146 -5.56 -10.89 10.71
N SER A 147 -4.48 -11.62 10.50
CA SER A 147 -4.37 -13.02 10.95
C SER A 147 -4.46 -13.15 12.47
N ARG A 148 -3.74 -12.30 13.22
CA ARG A 148 -3.79 -12.28 14.68
C ARG A 148 -5.17 -11.91 15.20
N TRP A 149 -5.80 -10.91 14.60
CA TRP A 149 -7.15 -10.50 14.97
C TRP A 149 -8.15 -11.63 14.79
N HIS A 150 -8.05 -12.36 13.69
CA HIS A 150 -8.90 -13.55 13.47
C HIS A 150 -8.74 -14.62 14.56
N GLN A 151 -7.51 -14.85 15.05
CA GLN A 151 -7.26 -15.76 16.17
C GLN A 151 -7.86 -15.24 17.48
N ILE A 152 -7.72 -13.95 17.75
CA ILE A 152 -8.32 -13.29 18.92
C ILE A 152 -9.84 -13.42 18.91
N GLU A 153 -10.49 -13.19 17.78
CA GLU A 153 -11.94 -13.35 17.63
C GLU A 153 -12.37 -14.82 17.85
N ALA A 154 -11.59 -15.79 17.36
CA ALA A 154 -11.87 -17.22 17.56
C ALA A 154 -11.74 -17.64 19.03
N ASP A 155 -10.82 -17.02 19.78
CA ASP A 155 -10.68 -17.27 21.22
C ASP A 155 -11.76 -16.58 22.06
N GLY A 156 -12.39 -15.52 21.54
CA GLY A 156 -13.41 -14.74 22.23
C GLY A 156 -12.90 -14.13 23.53
N ASP A 157 -13.79 -13.99 24.51
CA ASP A 157 -13.50 -13.33 25.79
C ASP A 157 -12.74 -14.22 26.79
N LYS A 158 -11.92 -15.17 26.30
CA LYS A 158 -11.02 -15.94 27.18
C LYS A 158 -9.87 -15.09 27.70
N TYR A 159 -9.52 -14.00 27.01
CA TYR A 159 -8.43 -13.09 27.32
C TYR A 159 -8.89 -11.66 27.09
N ASP A 160 -8.40 -10.74 27.91
CA ASP A 160 -8.57 -9.32 27.67
C ASP A 160 -7.45 -8.80 26.75
N LEU A 161 -7.79 -7.81 25.94
CA LEU A 161 -6.83 -7.07 25.11
C LEU A 161 -6.37 -5.81 25.84
N GLN A 162 -5.07 -5.57 25.87
CA GLN A 162 -4.52 -4.33 26.43
C GLN A 162 -3.97 -3.44 25.33
N TYR A 163 -4.45 -2.20 25.29
CA TYR A 163 -3.90 -1.18 24.39
C TYR A 163 -2.53 -0.74 24.87
N ARG A 164 -1.51 -0.83 24.02
CA ARG A 164 -0.14 -0.41 24.32
C ARG A 164 0.41 0.50 23.24
N THR A 165 0.99 1.62 23.65
CA THR A 165 1.76 2.51 22.77
C THR A 165 3.26 2.25 22.94
N ALA A 166 4.07 2.73 22.00
CA ALA A 166 5.53 2.68 22.07
C ALA A 166 6.11 3.50 23.23
N GLN A 167 5.33 4.41 23.83
CA GLN A 167 5.73 5.31 24.92
C GLN A 167 6.94 6.20 24.55
N ASP A 168 7.09 6.54 23.26
CA ASP A 168 8.08 7.50 22.77
C ASP A 168 7.38 8.82 22.36
N ASP A 169 8.17 9.83 22.01
CA ASP A 169 7.74 11.18 21.63
C ASP A 169 6.96 11.25 20.31
N ARG A 170 6.83 10.13 19.56
CA ARG A 170 6.00 10.03 18.35
C ARG A 170 4.56 9.60 18.65
N VAL A 171 4.28 9.18 19.89
CA VAL A 171 2.92 8.79 20.29
C VAL A 171 2.06 10.03 20.44
N ARG A 172 0.95 10.08 19.69
CA ARG A 172 -0.02 11.17 19.81
C ARG A 172 -0.68 11.17 21.19
N GLU A 173 -1.03 12.35 21.69
CA GLU A 173 -1.57 12.55 23.03
C GLU A 173 -2.87 11.75 23.27
N ASP A 174 -3.77 11.71 22.29
CA ASP A 174 -5.00 10.93 22.31
C ASP A 174 -4.75 9.41 22.42
N HIS A 175 -3.68 8.91 21.81
CA HIS A 175 -3.27 7.51 21.93
C HIS A 175 -2.55 7.23 23.26
N ALA A 176 -1.82 8.19 23.79
CA ALA A 176 -1.13 8.04 25.09
C ALA A 176 -2.10 7.83 26.25
N ILE A 177 -3.26 8.48 26.20
CA ILE A 177 -4.33 8.35 27.23
C ILE A 177 -4.88 6.92 27.28
N LEU A 178 -4.91 6.21 26.17
CA LEU A 178 -5.43 4.84 26.09
C LEU A 178 -4.43 3.79 26.56
N HIS A 179 -3.16 4.17 26.77
CA HIS A 179 -2.11 3.22 27.17
C HIS A 179 -2.47 2.48 28.46
N GLY A 180 -2.45 1.16 28.42
CA GLY A 180 -2.78 0.31 29.56
C GLY A 180 -4.27 -0.01 29.71
N THR A 181 -5.15 0.58 28.89
CA THR A 181 -6.57 0.22 28.86
C THR A 181 -6.72 -1.24 28.49
N THR A 182 -7.51 -1.98 29.26
CA THR A 182 -7.71 -3.44 29.08
C THR A 182 -9.18 -3.73 28.97
N LEU A 183 -9.60 -4.38 27.88
CA LEU A 183 -10.98 -4.67 27.53
C LEU A 183 -11.10 -6.07 26.91
N PRO A 184 -12.23 -6.77 27.08
CA PRO A 184 -12.48 -8.02 26.36
C PRO A 184 -12.62 -7.78 24.86
N PRO A 185 -12.31 -8.76 23.97
CA PRO A 185 -12.47 -8.63 22.52
C PRO A 185 -13.89 -8.26 22.06
N SER A 186 -14.91 -8.61 22.84
CA SER A 186 -16.31 -8.26 22.57
C SER A 186 -16.69 -6.82 22.91
N ASP A 187 -15.83 -6.05 23.57
CA ASP A 187 -16.11 -4.67 23.88
C ASP A 187 -16.15 -3.82 22.60
N PRO A 188 -17.18 -3.01 22.39
CA PRO A 188 -17.36 -2.20 21.17
C PRO A 188 -16.42 -0.99 21.04
N PHE A 189 -15.48 -0.80 21.98
CA PHE A 189 -14.51 0.32 21.97
C PHE A 189 -13.53 0.26 20.82
#